data_148224b74058aece1c6cd73481d9c143
#
_entry.id   148224b74058aece1c6cd73481d9c143
#
_cell.length_a   1.000
_cell.length_b   1.000
_cell.length_c   1.000
_cell.angle_alpha   90.00
_cell.angle_beta   90.00
_cell.angle_gamma   90.00
#
_symmetry.space_group_name_H-M   'P 1'
#
loop_
_entity.id
_entity.type
_entity.pdbx_description
1 polymer ?
#
loop_
_entity_poly.entity_id
_entity_poly.type
_entity_poly.pdbx_seq_one_letter_code
_entity_poly.pdbx_strand_id
1 'polypeptide(L)'
;MTTVLVIHAKHLTERLQHMQRQLQDWQGDVVYIQDYDKSELSDEIVQTFFKAGCELDNKSGATSCAMKHLLSCKYIVDHQLEGALILEDDIVLRPGFQEDFEKTLEEYRRNYANQPIIISYEDSSLQFIPRSRRVKGQWLYEAPHGRVRFNGALFISQKAAKAVWDDVTTNKCDIAVDHYYMHLYGKGLVQFLWCEPCLATQGSFSGTFVSSMGQIRSMEGLRWKLKYAYKRLVYWFR
;
A
#
# COMPACT_ATOMS: atom_id res chain seq x y z
N MET A 1 -4.11 5.25 19.07
CA MET A 1 -3.51 4.02 18.48
C MET A 1 -4.06 3.86 17.08
N THR A 2 -3.26 3.43 16.11
CA THR A 2 -3.69 3.34 14.71
C THR A 2 -4.15 1.93 14.38
N THR A 3 -5.30 1.80 13.73
CA THR A 3 -5.80 0.51 13.22
C THR A 3 -4.97 0.04 12.04
N VAL A 4 -4.61 -1.25 12.01
CA VAL A 4 -4.01 -1.93 10.85
C VAL A 4 -5.09 -2.71 10.12
N LEU A 5 -5.18 -2.51 8.81
CA LEU A 5 -6.03 -3.27 7.91
C LEU A 5 -5.14 -4.18 7.06
N VAL A 6 -5.20 -5.49 7.26
CA VAL A 6 -4.40 -6.45 6.50
C VAL A 6 -5.22 -7.00 5.35
N ILE A 7 -4.80 -6.70 4.13
CA ILE A 7 -5.38 -7.29 2.91
C ILE A 7 -4.87 -8.72 2.79
N HIS A 8 -5.78 -9.68 2.91
CA HIS A 8 -5.42 -11.10 2.98
C HIS A 8 -6.37 -11.98 2.15
N ALA A 9 -5.79 -12.93 1.43
CA ALA A 9 -6.56 -13.98 0.75
C ALA A 9 -6.66 -15.23 1.64
N LYS A 10 -7.88 -15.66 1.98
CA LYS A 10 -8.20 -16.69 2.98
C LYS A 10 -7.41 -18.00 2.83
N HIS A 11 -7.07 -18.37 1.59
CA HIS A 11 -6.34 -19.61 1.28
C HIS A 11 -4.82 -19.52 1.54
N LEU A 12 -4.26 -18.33 1.78
CA LEU A 12 -2.81 -18.10 1.96
C LEU A 12 -2.41 -18.19 3.44
N THR A 13 -2.61 -19.33 4.07
CA THR A 13 -2.43 -19.55 5.53
C THR A 13 -1.02 -19.22 6.03
N GLU A 14 0.03 -19.48 5.24
CA GLU A 14 1.41 -19.14 5.61
C GLU A 14 1.61 -17.61 5.71
N ARG A 15 0.98 -16.84 4.81
CA ARG A 15 1.02 -15.37 4.84
C ARG A 15 0.23 -14.82 6.01
N LEU A 16 -0.92 -15.43 6.37
CA LEU A 16 -1.64 -15.08 7.57
C LEU A 16 -0.76 -15.22 8.82
N GLN A 17 -0.12 -16.38 8.99
CA GLN A 17 0.79 -16.61 10.11
C GLN A 17 1.99 -15.66 10.11
N HIS A 18 2.50 -15.28 8.93
CA HIS A 18 3.54 -14.29 8.81
C HIS A 18 3.10 -12.93 9.35
N MET A 19 1.94 -12.44 8.91
CA MET A 19 1.41 -11.16 9.39
C MET A 19 1.07 -11.18 10.88
N GLN A 20 0.50 -12.28 11.38
CA GLN A 20 0.24 -12.45 12.81
C GLN A 20 1.52 -12.32 13.66
N ARG A 21 2.64 -12.95 13.21
CA ARG A 21 3.94 -12.81 13.89
C ARG A 21 4.49 -11.40 13.83
N GLN A 22 4.37 -10.69 12.69
CA GLN A 22 4.90 -9.34 12.56
C GLN A 22 4.11 -8.32 13.38
N LEU A 23 2.82 -8.56 13.57
CA LEU A 23 1.88 -7.64 14.24
C LEU A 23 1.52 -8.09 15.67
N GLN A 24 2.18 -9.12 16.22
CA GLN A 24 1.86 -9.67 17.54
C GLN A 24 1.96 -8.65 18.67
N ASP A 25 2.88 -7.69 18.55
CA ASP A 25 3.12 -6.63 19.55
C ASP A 25 2.53 -5.28 19.12
N TRP A 26 1.73 -5.25 18.05
CA TRP A 26 1.13 -4.02 17.56
C TRP A 26 0.19 -3.39 18.59
N GLN A 27 0.42 -2.11 18.87
CA GLN A 27 -0.39 -1.34 19.83
C GLN A 27 -1.60 -0.73 19.11
N GLY A 28 -2.65 -1.49 18.90
CA GLY A 28 -3.88 -1.07 18.21
C GLY A 28 -4.64 -2.26 17.64
N ASP A 29 -5.75 -1.98 16.99
CA ASP A 29 -6.58 -3.01 16.35
C ASP A 29 -5.91 -3.51 15.08
N VAL A 30 -5.98 -4.84 14.85
CA VAL A 30 -5.57 -5.50 13.60
C VAL A 30 -6.80 -6.17 12.99
N VAL A 31 -7.22 -5.71 11.84
CA VAL A 31 -8.40 -6.20 11.12
C VAL A 31 -7.96 -6.80 9.78
N TYR A 32 -8.41 -8.02 9.50
CA TYR A 32 -8.10 -8.70 8.24
C TYR A 32 -9.23 -8.47 7.24
N ILE A 33 -8.93 -7.80 6.13
CA ILE A 33 -9.82 -7.58 5.00
C ILE A 33 -9.77 -8.82 4.10
N GLN A 34 -10.74 -9.71 4.26
CA GLN A 34 -10.76 -11.04 3.64
C GLN A 34 -11.88 -11.22 2.63
N ASP A 35 -12.87 -10.32 2.58
CA ASP A 35 -14.00 -10.40 1.66
C ASP A 35 -13.55 -10.17 0.22
N TYR A 36 -14.30 -10.75 -0.71
CA TYR A 36 -14.04 -10.69 -2.14
C TYR A 36 -12.73 -11.34 -2.57
N ASP A 37 -12.41 -12.51 -2.01
CA ASP A 37 -11.43 -13.40 -2.62
C ASP A 37 -11.80 -13.70 -4.08
N LYS A 38 -10.83 -14.06 -4.91
CA LYS A 38 -11.02 -14.34 -6.33
C LYS A 38 -12.25 -15.23 -6.60
N SER A 39 -12.52 -16.22 -5.75
CA SER A 39 -13.67 -17.12 -5.85
C SER A 39 -15.01 -16.49 -5.41
N GLU A 40 -14.96 -15.37 -4.71
CA GLU A 40 -16.13 -14.66 -4.17
C GLU A 40 -16.55 -13.47 -5.07
N LEU A 41 -15.74 -13.12 -6.07
CA LEU A 41 -16.06 -12.05 -7.00
C LEU A 41 -17.24 -12.48 -7.90
N SER A 42 -18.32 -11.71 -7.87
CA SER A 42 -19.41 -11.82 -8.84
C SER A 42 -19.23 -10.83 -9.99
N ASP A 43 -19.90 -11.09 -11.13
CA ASP A 43 -19.88 -10.14 -12.25
C ASP A 43 -20.51 -8.81 -11.84
N GLU A 44 -21.53 -8.83 -10.99
CA GLU A 44 -22.18 -7.63 -10.45
C GLU A 44 -21.18 -6.76 -9.66
N ILE A 45 -20.36 -7.37 -8.79
CA ILE A 45 -19.35 -6.64 -8.01
C ILE A 45 -18.29 -6.05 -8.94
N VAL A 46 -17.78 -6.84 -9.88
CA VAL A 46 -16.81 -6.37 -10.86
C VAL A 46 -17.36 -5.20 -11.66
N GLN A 47 -18.57 -5.34 -12.21
CA GLN A 47 -19.23 -4.28 -12.97
C GLN A 47 -19.59 -3.05 -12.14
N THR A 48 -19.79 -3.19 -10.84
CA THR A 48 -20.08 -2.05 -9.95
C THR A 48 -18.86 -1.15 -9.76
N PHE A 49 -17.68 -1.73 -9.55
CA PHE A 49 -16.49 -0.99 -9.13
C PHE A 49 -15.44 -0.80 -10.22
N PHE A 50 -15.48 -1.62 -11.30
CA PHE A 50 -14.48 -1.56 -12.36
C PHE A 50 -15.12 -1.24 -13.71
N LYS A 51 -14.40 -0.50 -14.56
CA LYS A 51 -14.88 -0.17 -15.91
C LYS A 51 -14.83 -1.39 -16.83
N ALA A 52 -15.85 -1.54 -17.66
CA ALA A 52 -15.88 -2.58 -18.66
C ALA A 52 -14.66 -2.49 -19.61
N GLY A 53 -14.03 -3.64 -19.88
CA GLY A 53 -12.88 -3.77 -20.76
C GLY A 53 -11.53 -3.31 -20.15
N CYS A 54 -11.46 -2.90 -18.89
CA CYS A 54 -10.20 -2.61 -18.22
C CYS A 54 -9.51 -3.91 -17.73
N GLU A 55 -8.24 -3.80 -17.31
CA GLU A 55 -7.47 -4.96 -16.83
C GLU A 55 -8.06 -5.62 -15.56
N LEU A 56 -8.90 -4.91 -14.80
CA LEU A 56 -9.61 -5.40 -13.62
C LEU A 56 -11.03 -5.88 -13.90
N ASP A 57 -11.51 -5.82 -15.16
CA ASP A 57 -12.81 -6.33 -15.58
C ASP A 57 -12.80 -7.86 -15.70
N ASN A 58 -12.47 -8.53 -14.61
CA ASN A 58 -12.39 -9.98 -14.52
C ASN A 58 -12.34 -10.45 -13.06
N LYS A 59 -12.45 -11.75 -12.84
CA LYS A 59 -12.36 -12.38 -11.51
C LYS A 59 -10.94 -12.87 -11.23
N SER A 60 -9.97 -11.97 -11.19
CA SER A 60 -8.55 -12.31 -10.96
C SER A 60 -8.09 -12.02 -9.53
N GLY A 61 -6.87 -12.44 -9.20
CA GLY A 61 -6.20 -12.05 -7.96
C GLY A 61 -5.93 -10.55 -7.88
N ALA A 62 -5.64 -9.91 -9.02
CA ALA A 62 -5.44 -8.46 -9.09
C ALA A 62 -6.72 -7.69 -8.78
N THR A 63 -7.86 -8.14 -9.33
CA THR A 63 -9.19 -7.56 -9.06
C THR A 63 -9.59 -7.75 -7.59
N SER A 64 -9.34 -8.94 -7.02
CA SER A 64 -9.55 -9.21 -5.59
C SER A 64 -8.68 -8.30 -4.70
N CYS A 65 -7.41 -8.13 -5.02
CA CYS A 65 -6.51 -7.23 -4.31
C CYS A 65 -7.01 -5.78 -4.38
N ALA A 66 -7.34 -5.29 -5.59
CA ALA A 66 -7.88 -3.94 -5.78
C ALA A 66 -9.19 -3.75 -4.98
N MET A 67 -10.10 -4.73 -5.02
CA MET A 67 -11.35 -4.66 -4.25
C MET A 67 -11.09 -4.55 -2.74
N LYS A 68 -10.13 -5.30 -2.20
CA LYS A 68 -9.78 -5.25 -0.77
C LYS A 68 -9.13 -3.91 -0.38
N HIS A 69 -8.37 -3.27 -1.26
CA HIS A 69 -7.90 -1.89 -1.05
C HIS A 69 -9.07 -0.90 -0.99
N LEU A 70 -10.06 -1.03 -1.88
CA LEU A 70 -11.27 -0.19 -1.85
C LEU A 70 -12.09 -0.44 -0.57
N LEU A 71 -12.26 -1.70 -0.15
CA LEU A 71 -12.91 -2.03 1.13
C LEU A 71 -12.17 -1.47 2.33
N SER A 72 -10.84 -1.43 2.30
CA SER A 72 -10.05 -0.79 3.35
C SER A 72 -10.36 0.70 3.44
N CYS A 73 -10.51 1.40 2.30
CA CYS A 73 -10.97 2.79 2.30
C CYS A 73 -12.38 2.93 2.85
N LYS A 74 -13.31 2.05 2.43
CA LYS A 74 -14.67 2.02 2.99
C LYS A 74 -14.66 1.80 4.49
N TYR A 75 -13.86 0.85 4.99
CA TYR A 75 -13.73 0.57 6.42
C TYR A 75 -13.30 1.81 7.22
N ILE A 76 -12.27 2.55 6.73
CA ILE A 76 -11.81 3.79 7.36
C ILE A 76 -12.94 4.81 7.48
N VAL A 77 -13.74 4.97 6.42
CA VAL A 77 -14.86 5.92 6.39
C VAL A 77 -15.98 5.49 7.33
N ASP A 78 -16.42 4.23 7.23
CA ASP A 78 -17.55 3.71 8.01
C ASP A 78 -17.30 3.71 9.53
N HIS A 79 -16.03 3.45 9.93
CA HIS A 79 -15.63 3.44 11.33
C HIS A 79 -15.09 4.79 11.82
N GLN A 80 -15.13 5.83 10.99
CA GLN A 80 -14.70 7.20 11.32
C GLN A 80 -13.27 7.27 11.88
N LEU A 81 -12.37 6.40 11.37
CA LEU A 81 -10.97 6.40 11.78
C LEU A 81 -10.26 7.67 11.28
N GLU A 82 -9.30 8.22 12.04
CA GLU A 82 -8.39 9.29 11.55
C GLU A 82 -7.69 8.88 10.25
N GLY A 83 -7.38 7.60 10.14
CA GLY A 83 -6.78 6.89 9.04
C GLY A 83 -6.41 5.49 9.49
N ALA A 84 -5.91 4.66 8.58
CA ALA A 84 -5.43 3.32 8.90
C ALA A 84 -4.15 2.98 8.15
N LEU A 85 -3.35 2.10 8.75
CA LEU A 85 -2.23 1.45 8.08
C LEU A 85 -2.78 0.23 7.31
N ILE A 86 -2.65 0.24 5.99
CA ILE A 86 -3.07 -0.85 5.11
C ILE A 86 -1.83 -1.63 4.72
N LEU A 87 -1.84 -2.95 4.96
CA LEU A 87 -0.74 -3.86 4.64
C LEU A 87 -1.25 -5.01 3.77
N GLU A 88 -0.53 -5.33 2.69
CA GLU A 88 -0.72 -6.61 2.00
C GLU A 88 -0.08 -7.75 2.80
N ASP A 89 -0.59 -8.96 2.64
CA ASP A 89 -0.23 -10.12 3.46
C ASP A 89 1.18 -10.69 3.21
N ASP A 90 1.90 -10.16 2.22
CA ASP A 90 3.30 -10.51 1.93
C ASP A 90 4.31 -9.43 2.33
N ILE A 91 3.87 -8.38 3.01
CA ILE A 91 4.77 -7.32 3.49
C ILE A 91 5.71 -7.85 4.57
N VAL A 92 6.97 -7.45 4.48
CA VAL A 92 7.99 -7.61 5.51
C VAL A 92 8.28 -6.24 6.12
N LEU A 93 7.91 -6.06 7.38
CA LEU A 93 8.16 -4.85 8.15
C LEU A 93 9.60 -4.81 8.64
N ARG A 94 10.22 -3.64 8.67
CA ARG A 94 11.56 -3.47 9.22
C ARG A 94 11.54 -3.53 10.76
N PRO A 95 12.63 -3.97 11.38
CA PRO A 95 12.78 -3.85 12.84
C PRO A 95 12.54 -2.40 13.30
N GLY A 96 11.77 -2.22 14.37
CA GLY A 96 11.39 -0.90 14.87
C GLY A 96 10.30 -0.19 14.04
N PHE A 97 9.60 -0.92 13.16
CA PHE A 97 8.59 -0.35 12.27
C PHE A 97 7.57 0.52 13.03
N GLN A 98 6.99 0.01 14.12
CA GLN A 98 5.95 0.73 14.84
C GLN A 98 6.44 2.08 15.38
N GLU A 99 7.64 2.11 15.97
CA GLU A 99 8.22 3.35 16.49
C GLU A 99 8.46 4.39 15.39
N ASP A 100 9.01 3.95 14.26
CA ASP A 100 9.28 4.85 13.12
C ASP A 100 7.97 5.27 12.41
N PHE A 101 6.98 4.37 12.34
CA PHE A 101 5.65 4.69 11.85
C PHE A 101 4.97 5.78 12.69
N GLU A 102 5.04 5.70 14.02
CA GLU A 102 4.48 6.75 14.90
C GLU A 102 5.16 8.11 14.66
N LYS A 103 6.48 8.16 14.44
CA LYS A 103 7.18 9.41 14.04
C LYS A 103 6.63 10.01 12.75
N THR A 104 6.29 9.16 11.78
CA THR A 104 5.66 9.62 10.53
C THR A 104 4.25 10.15 10.76
N LEU A 105 3.48 9.54 11.67
CA LEU A 105 2.14 10.02 12.02
C LEU A 105 2.18 11.34 12.79
N GLU A 106 3.17 11.53 13.65
CA GLU A 106 3.38 12.83 14.29
C GLU A 106 3.67 13.93 13.26
N GLU A 107 4.51 13.63 12.25
CA GLU A 107 4.78 14.56 11.15
C GLU A 107 3.53 14.80 10.29
N TYR A 108 2.77 13.75 9.98
CA TYR A 108 1.48 13.84 9.29
C TYR A 108 0.51 14.75 10.04
N ARG A 109 0.29 14.53 11.33
CA ARG A 109 -0.63 15.32 12.16
C ARG A 109 -0.22 16.78 12.23
N ARG A 110 1.07 17.06 12.31
CA ARG A 110 1.61 18.43 12.37
C ARG A 110 1.44 19.19 11.07
N ASN A 111 1.69 18.54 9.93
CA ASN A 111 1.84 19.23 8.65
C ASN A 111 0.68 19.00 7.68
N TYR A 112 -0.08 17.88 7.83
CA TYR A 112 -0.99 17.39 6.80
C TYR A 112 -2.37 16.97 7.30
N ALA A 113 -2.68 17.06 8.59
CA ALA A 113 -3.90 16.51 9.22
C ALA A 113 -5.22 16.90 8.52
N ASN A 114 -5.25 18.06 7.86
CA ASN A 114 -6.45 18.57 7.17
C ASN A 114 -6.50 18.22 5.67
N GLN A 115 -5.57 17.41 5.18
CA GLN A 115 -5.43 17.07 3.77
C GLN A 115 -5.77 15.60 3.50
N PRO A 116 -6.20 15.23 2.29
CA PRO A 116 -6.46 13.85 1.88
C PRO A 116 -5.15 13.13 1.57
N ILE A 117 -4.48 12.57 2.58
CA ILE A 117 -3.11 12.05 2.50
C ILE A 117 -3.08 10.53 2.33
N ILE A 118 -2.26 10.05 1.38
CA ILE A 118 -1.78 8.67 1.28
C ILE A 118 -0.27 8.68 1.48
N ILE A 119 0.25 7.83 2.37
CA ILE A 119 1.70 7.69 2.64
C ILE A 119 2.14 6.29 2.25
N SER A 120 3.14 6.15 1.36
CA SER A 120 3.77 4.86 1.03
C SER A 120 5.03 4.64 1.86
N TYR A 121 5.12 3.45 2.46
CA TYR A 121 6.24 3.02 3.32
C TYR A 121 7.19 2.05 2.64
N GLU A 122 6.85 1.52 1.46
CA GLU A 122 7.59 0.43 0.85
C GLU A 122 8.67 0.85 -0.15
N ASP A 123 9.62 -0.06 -0.37
CA ASP A 123 10.75 0.14 -1.29
C ASP A 123 10.80 -0.87 -2.46
N SER A 124 9.79 -1.71 -2.62
CA SER A 124 9.77 -2.81 -3.59
C SER A 124 9.93 -2.35 -5.04
N SER A 125 9.43 -1.17 -5.38
CA SER A 125 9.61 -0.55 -6.69
C SER A 125 11.01 0.03 -6.93
N LEU A 126 11.91 0.01 -5.93
CA LEU A 126 13.26 0.57 -5.96
C LEU A 126 13.30 2.07 -6.29
N GLN A 127 12.29 2.80 -5.86
CA GLN A 127 12.19 4.25 -5.98
C GLN A 127 12.36 4.90 -4.61
N PHE A 128 13.31 5.83 -4.51
CA PHE A 128 13.70 6.48 -3.26
C PHE A 128 13.70 7.99 -3.41
N ILE A 129 13.69 8.71 -2.28
CA ILE A 129 13.96 10.14 -2.27
C ILE A 129 15.48 10.34 -2.39
N PRO A 130 15.99 11.13 -3.36
CA PRO A 130 17.41 11.45 -3.47
C PRO A 130 17.95 12.08 -2.19
N ARG A 131 19.21 11.77 -1.85
CA ARG A 131 19.84 12.30 -0.63
C ARG A 131 19.85 13.83 -0.61
N SER A 132 20.07 14.47 -1.75
CA SER A 132 20.06 15.93 -1.88
C SER A 132 18.73 16.58 -1.52
N ARG A 133 17.62 15.83 -1.54
CA ARG A 133 16.29 16.27 -1.14
C ARG A 133 15.91 15.92 0.30
N ARG A 134 16.75 15.14 1.02
CA ARG A 134 16.44 14.69 2.38
C ARG A 134 16.79 15.76 3.37
N VAL A 135 15.87 16.04 4.28
CA VAL A 135 16.04 16.97 5.39
C VAL A 135 16.18 16.16 6.70
N LYS A 136 17.11 16.54 7.56
CA LYS A 136 17.31 15.87 8.85
C LYS A 136 16.04 16.00 9.71
N GLY A 137 15.53 14.85 10.18
CA GLY A 137 14.33 14.77 11.01
C GLY A 137 13.01 14.81 10.24
N GLN A 138 13.04 14.87 8.90
CA GLN A 138 11.87 14.75 8.05
C GLN A 138 11.74 13.31 7.55
N TRP A 139 10.54 12.77 7.61
CA TRP A 139 10.20 11.42 7.17
C TRP A 139 9.36 11.41 5.89
N LEU A 140 8.53 12.44 5.68
CA LEU A 140 7.52 12.47 4.63
C LEU A 140 7.92 13.45 3.53
N TYR A 141 7.85 12.98 2.30
CA TYR A 141 8.24 13.73 1.10
C TYR A 141 7.15 13.58 0.04
N GLU A 142 6.81 14.65 -0.64
CA GLU A 142 5.88 14.59 -1.77
C GLU A 142 6.38 13.63 -2.84
N ALA A 143 5.50 12.72 -3.26
CA ALA A 143 5.81 11.75 -4.30
C ALA A 143 6.08 12.45 -5.63
N PRO A 144 7.14 12.06 -6.37
CA PRO A 144 7.36 12.61 -7.69
C PRO A 144 6.23 12.24 -8.65
N HIS A 145 5.65 13.21 -9.35
CA HIS A 145 4.60 12.95 -10.32
C HIS A 145 5.01 11.89 -11.35
N GLY A 146 4.07 11.02 -11.71
CA GLY A 146 4.28 9.94 -12.67
C GLY A 146 5.17 8.78 -12.19
N ARG A 147 5.55 8.77 -10.90
CA ARG A 147 6.29 7.66 -10.29
C ARG A 147 5.43 6.93 -9.29
N VAL A 148 5.35 5.62 -9.42
CA VAL A 148 4.55 4.74 -8.56
C VAL A 148 5.46 3.95 -7.64
N ARG A 149 5.20 3.94 -6.33
CA ARG A 149 5.55 2.85 -5.42
C ARG A 149 4.38 1.89 -5.37
N PHE A 150 4.64 0.60 -5.14
CA PHE A 150 3.56 -0.37 -4.97
C PHE A 150 2.79 -0.09 -3.67
N ASN A 151 1.64 -0.74 -3.50
CA ASN A 151 0.67 -0.43 -2.44
C ASN A 151 0.72 -1.39 -1.25
N GLY A 152 1.78 -2.19 -1.13
CA GLY A 152 1.89 -3.21 -0.09
C GLY A 152 1.90 -2.67 1.35
N ALA A 153 2.30 -1.41 1.55
CA ALA A 153 2.28 -0.77 2.87
C ALA A 153 1.95 0.72 2.73
N LEU A 154 0.71 1.09 3.10
CA LEU A 154 0.19 2.46 2.99
C LEU A 154 -0.46 2.92 4.30
N PHE A 155 -0.28 4.19 4.68
CA PHE A 155 -1.24 4.85 5.54
C PHE A 155 -2.19 5.67 4.66
N ILE A 156 -3.50 5.54 4.90
CA ILE A 156 -4.53 6.31 4.21
C ILE A 156 -5.34 7.08 5.24
N SER A 157 -5.33 8.41 5.16
CA SER A 157 -6.14 9.27 6.02
C SER A 157 -7.63 9.14 5.69
N GLN A 158 -8.51 9.46 6.64
CA GLN A 158 -9.96 9.42 6.43
C GLN A 158 -10.41 10.22 5.21
N LYS A 159 -9.86 11.42 5.03
CA LYS A 159 -10.20 12.27 3.88
C LYS A 159 -9.77 11.66 2.55
N ALA A 160 -8.60 11.00 2.50
CA ALA A 160 -8.15 10.30 1.31
C ALA A 160 -9.00 9.05 1.05
N ALA A 161 -9.31 8.27 2.09
CA ALA A 161 -10.17 7.11 2.00
C ALA A 161 -11.56 7.48 1.46
N LYS A 162 -12.13 8.59 1.95
CA LYS A 162 -13.40 9.11 1.42
C LYS A 162 -13.29 9.53 -0.04
N ALA A 163 -12.24 10.25 -0.42
CA ALA A 163 -12.03 10.67 -1.81
C ALA A 163 -11.88 9.47 -2.76
N VAL A 164 -11.14 8.43 -2.35
CA VAL A 164 -11.01 7.16 -3.11
C VAL A 164 -12.36 6.47 -3.25
N TRP A 165 -13.12 6.35 -2.15
CA TRP A 165 -14.41 5.67 -2.15
C TRP A 165 -15.45 6.41 -2.99
N ASP A 166 -15.54 7.73 -2.85
CA ASP A 166 -16.45 8.56 -3.64
C ASP A 166 -16.13 8.51 -5.14
N ASP A 167 -14.83 8.57 -5.51
CA ASP A 167 -14.43 8.50 -6.93
C ASP A 167 -14.75 7.12 -7.52
N VAL A 168 -14.41 6.03 -6.84
CA VAL A 168 -14.65 4.67 -7.39
C VAL A 168 -16.14 4.35 -7.52
N THR A 169 -16.96 4.80 -6.59
CA THR A 169 -18.42 4.58 -6.66
C THR A 169 -19.09 5.44 -7.73
N THR A 170 -18.51 6.55 -8.12
CA THR A 170 -19.02 7.46 -9.14
C THR A 170 -18.44 7.16 -10.53
N ASN A 171 -17.12 7.00 -10.63
CA ASN A 171 -16.38 6.95 -11.89
C ASN A 171 -15.87 5.54 -12.24
N LYS A 172 -15.92 4.60 -11.30
CA LYS A 172 -15.31 3.27 -11.36
C LYS A 172 -13.78 3.29 -11.58
N CYS A 173 -13.11 2.26 -11.10
CA CYS A 173 -11.69 2.07 -11.32
C CYS A 173 -11.42 1.45 -12.69
N ASP A 174 -10.42 1.94 -13.44
CA ASP A 174 -10.09 1.46 -14.79
C ASP A 174 -8.65 0.96 -14.96
N ILE A 175 -7.85 1.04 -13.92
CA ILE A 175 -6.43 0.68 -13.91
C ILE A 175 -6.07 -0.05 -12.61
N ALA A 176 -4.90 -0.71 -12.57
CA ALA A 176 -4.40 -1.34 -11.34
C ALA A 176 -4.36 -0.35 -10.17
N VAL A 177 -4.62 -0.85 -8.96
CA VAL A 177 -4.87 0.00 -7.78
C VAL A 177 -3.69 0.92 -7.42
N ASP A 178 -2.45 0.50 -7.64
CA ASP A 178 -1.25 1.35 -7.45
C ASP A 178 -1.23 2.53 -8.43
N HIS A 179 -1.63 2.32 -9.67
CA HIS A 179 -1.79 3.40 -10.64
C HIS A 179 -3.04 4.24 -10.37
N TYR A 180 -4.10 3.64 -9.83
CA TYR A 180 -5.34 4.35 -9.50
C TYR A 180 -5.11 5.42 -8.42
N TYR A 181 -4.40 5.10 -7.34
CA TYR A 181 -4.06 6.10 -6.33
C TYR A 181 -3.20 7.25 -6.90
N MET A 182 -2.24 6.93 -7.77
CA MET A 182 -1.44 7.95 -8.46
C MET A 182 -2.24 8.79 -9.46
N HIS A 183 -3.27 8.18 -10.09
CA HIS A 183 -4.21 8.91 -10.94
C HIS A 183 -5.04 9.92 -10.12
N LEU A 184 -5.55 9.52 -8.95
CA LEU A 184 -6.24 10.43 -8.04
C LEU A 184 -5.32 11.56 -7.53
N TYR A 185 -4.05 11.26 -7.28
CA TYR A 185 -3.04 12.26 -6.96
C TYR A 185 -2.84 13.24 -8.13
N GLY A 186 -2.73 12.74 -9.36
CA GLY A 186 -2.64 13.58 -10.55
C GLY A 186 -3.85 14.48 -10.79
N LYS A 187 -5.04 14.05 -10.34
CA LYS A 187 -6.29 14.85 -10.35
C LYS A 187 -6.39 15.83 -9.19
N GLY A 188 -5.46 15.81 -8.22
CA GLY A 188 -5.54 16.66 -7.03
C GLY A 188 -6.60 16.24 -6.00
N LEU A 189 -7.18 15.03 -6.14
CA LEU A 189 -8.17 14.49 -5.21
C LEU A 189 -7.54 13.94 -3.93
N VAL A 190 -6.29 13.49 -4.00
CA VAL A 190 -5.46 13.08 -2.87
C VAL A 190 -4.07 13.68 -2.99
N GLN A 191 -3.34 13.73 -1.88
CA GLN A 191 -1.89 13.98 -1.88
C GLN A 191 -1.17 12.67 -1.57
N PHE A 192 -0.09 12.39 -2.31
CA PHE A 192 0.69 11.18 -2.15
C PHE A 192 2.08 11.50 -1.59
N LEU A 193 2.40 10.95 -0.43
CA LEU A 193 3.68 11.13 0.24
C LEU A 193 4.47 9.83 0.25
N TRP A 194 5.78 9.93 0.19
CA TRP A 194 6.72 8.83 0.36
C TRP A 194 7.46 8.96 1.68
N CYS A 195 7.41 7.90 2.47
CA CYS A 195 8.25 7.78 3.66
C CYS A 195 9.70 7.49 3.24
N GLU A 196 10.67 8.18 3.82
CA GLU A 196 12.10 7.92 3.63
C GLU A 196 12.84 8.16 4.96
N PRO A 197 13.53 7.15 5.50
CA PRO A 197 13.75 5.82 4.92
C PRO A 197 12.47 4.99 4.82
N CYS A 198 12.38 4.12 3.81
CA CYS A 198 11.26 3.20 3.68
C CYS A 198 11.25 2.21 4.85
N LEU A 199 10.06 1.81 5.31
CA LEU A 199 9.86 0.98 6.50
C LEU A 199 9.41 -0.45 6.19
N ALA A 200 9.10 -0.76 4.94
CA ALA A 200 8.56 -2.05 4.52
C ALA A 200 9.06 -2.48 3.14
N THR A 201 9.03 -3.79 2.88
CA THR A 201 9.38 -4.40 1.59
C THR A 201 8.41 -5.54 1.30
N GLN A 202 7.94 -5.71 0.06
CA GLN A 202 7.14 -6.88 -0.30
C GLN A 202 7.99 -8.15 -0.34
N GLY A 203 7.53 -9.19 0.35
CA GLY A 203 8.21 -10.48 0.44
C GLY A 203 8.25 -11.23 -0.90
N SER A 204 7.29 -11.01 -1.77
CA SER A 204 7.29 -11.54 -3.14
C SER A 204 8.46 -11.03 -3.99
N PHE A 205 8.94 -9.81 -3.76
CA PHE A 205 10.14 -9.27 -4.43
C PHE A 205 11.44 -9.64 -3.72
N SER A 206 11.45 -9.67 -2.39
CA SER A 206 12.65 -10.05 -1.61
C SER A 206 12.95 -11.55 -1.67
N GLY A 207 12.04 -12.38 -2.19
CA GLY A 207 12.16 -13.82 -2.28
C GLY A 207 11.71 -14.55 -1.01
N THR A 208 11.03 -13.87 -0.09
CA THR A 208 10.45 -14.48 1.12
C THR A 208 9.19 -15.30 0.79
N PHE A 209 8.41 -14.86 -0.20
CA PHE A 209 7.19 -15.52 -0.67
C PHE A 209 7.19 -15.70 -2.18
N VAL A 210 6.42 -16.69 -2.65
CA VAL A 210 6.05 -16.80 -4.07
C VAL A 210 4.92 -15.80 -4.33
N SER A 211 5.01 -15.04 -5.43
CA SER A 211 3.93 -14.14 -5.82
C SER A 211 2.65 -14.92 -6.13
N SER A 212 1.52 -14.49 -5.57
CA SER A 212 0.21 -15.07 -5.88
C SER A 212 -0.27 -14.73 -7.30
N MET A 213 0.38 -13.77 -7.97
CA MET A 213 0.07 -13.31 -9.33
C MET A 213 1.02 -13.86 -10.40
N GLY A 214 2.04 -14.63 -10.02
CA GLY A 214 2.98 -15.25 -10.96
C GLY A 214 4.17 -15.92 -10.26
N GLN A 215 4.84 -16.84 -10.96
CA GLN A 215 6.03 -17.50 -10.41
C GLN A 215 7.23 -16.55 -10.46
N ILE A 216 7.67 -16.05 -9.30
CA ILE A 216 9.00 -15.46 -9.16
C ILE A 216 10.00 -16.63 -8.95
N ARG A 217 10.93 -16.80 -9.89
CA ARG A 217 12.00 -17.80 -9.76
C ARG A 217 12.99 -17.35 -8.70
N SER A 218 13.60 -18.30 -7.98
CA SER A 218 14.58 -18.04 -6.88
C SER A 218 15.74 -17.10 -7.28
N MET A 219 16.10 -17.06 -8.56
CA MET A 219 17.12 -16.15 -9.11
C MET A 219 16.67 -14.67 -9.16
N GLU A 220 15.38 -14.39 -9.13
CA GLU A 220 14.86 -13.01 -9.17
C GLU A 220 15.07 -12.30 -7.84
N GLY A 221 14.95 -12.99 -6.73
CA GLY A 221 15.24 -12.43 -5.39
C GLY A 221 16.69 -11.94 -5.25
N LEU A 222 17.69 -12.69 -5.76
CA LEU A 222 19.08 -12.25 -5.75
C LEU A 222 19.31 -11.06 -6.70
N ARG A 223 18.75 -11.13 -7.90
CA ARG A 223 18.81 -10.01 -8.87
C ARG A 223 18.15 -8.75 -8.29
N TRP A 224 17.02 -8.91 -7.61
CA TRP A 224 16.37 -7.78 -6.96
C TRP A 224 17.25 -7.19 -5.85
N LYS A 225 17.87 -8.01 -4.99
CA LYS A 225 18.80 -7.54 -3.94
C LYS A 225 19.98 -6.76 -4.51
N LEU A 226 20.60 -7.24 -5.60
CA LEU A 226 21.68 -6.53 -6.28
C LEU A 226 21.21 -5.20 -6.89
N LYS A 227 20.06 -5.21 -7.54
CA LYS A 227 19.43 -4.01 -8.09
C LYS A 227 19.04 -3.02 -6.98
N TYR A 228 18.56 -3.51 -5.85
CA TYR A 228 18.26 -2.71 -4.66
C TYR A 228 19.52 -1.99 -4.16
N ALA A 229 20.63 -2.73 -3.92
CA ALA A 229 21.89 -2.16 -3.47
C ALA A 229 22.41 -1.09 -4.45
N TYR A 230 22.41 -1.41 -5.76
CA TYR A 230 22.78 -0.45 -6.81
C TYR A 230 21.90 0.81 -6.79
N LYS A 231 20.58 0.65 -6.73
CA LYS A 231 19.65 1.80 -6.68
C LYS A 231 19.83 2.64 -5.41
N ARG A 232 20.02 2.02 -4.26
CA ARG A 232 20.32 2.75 -3.01
C ARG A 232 21.57 3.60 -3.15
N LEU A 233 22.64 3.05 -3.77
CA LEU A 233 23.86 3.77 -4.04
C LEU A 233 23.63 4.96 -5.00
N VAL A 234 22.93 4.75 -6.11
CA VAL A 234 22.59 5.81 -7.07
C VAL A 234 21.83 6.96 -6.42
N TYR A 235 20.83 6.65 -5.57
CA TYR A 235 20.04 7.67 -4.86
C TYR A 235 20.82 8.33 -3.72
N TRP A 236 21.90 7.69 -3.25
CA TRP A 236 22.81 8.29 -2.27
C TRP A 236 23.67 9.39 -2.89
N PHE A 237 24.09 9.23 -4.17
CA PHE A 237 24.89 10.22 -4.88
C PHE A 237 24.07 11.29 -5.62
N ARG A 238 22.77 11.17 -5.64
CA ARG A 238 21.82 12.17 -6.15
C ARG A 238 21.26 13.00 -4.99
#